data_18c6adf870f4035edd5540be5aca7e52
#
_entry.id   18c6adf870f4035edd5540be5aca7e52
#
_cell.length_a   1.000
_cell.length_b   1.000
_cell.length_c   1.000
_cell.angle_alpha   90.00
_cell.angle_beta   90.00
_cell.angle_gamma   90.00
#
_symmetry.space_group_name_H-M   'P 1'
#
loop_
_entity.id
_entity.type
_entity.pdbx_description
1 polymer ?
#
loop_
_entity_poly.entity_id
_entity_poly.type
_entity_poly.pdbx_seq_one_letter_code
_entity_poly.pdbx_strand_id
1 'polypeptide(L)'
;MCSVFAEDNDKKEKEFTDFAQAKGYEILEKDLETQSINAAKVAIEKLDAEDFKGGELPVIIAPGFGAVIFHEACGHGLEATRVAPKISVFSNDLGKKVATSKVTLIDDGTIPDVWGTNLIDDEGNPTQKNILIEDGILKSFLVDEL
;
A
#
# COMPACT_ATOMS: atom_id res chain seq x y z
N MET A 1 -6.96 14.20 7.55
CA MET A 1 -8.00 13.20 7.22
C MET A 1 -9.37 13.83 7.40
N CYS A 2 -10.26 13.66 6.44
CA CYS A 2 -11.67 14.02 6.53
C CYS A 2 -12.49 12.74 6.38
N SER A 3 -13.41 12.48 7.29
CA SER A 3 -14.35 11.35 7.22
C SER A 3 -15.76 11.87 7.02
N VAL A 4 -16.48 11.27 6.09
CA VAL A 4 -17.84 11.63 5.74
C VAL A 4 -18.75 10.42 5.96
N PHE A 5 -19.94 10.69 6.50
CA PHE A 5 -20.98 9.68 6.68
C PHE A 5 -22.20 10.11 5.87
N ALA A 6 -22.75 9.19 5.10
CA ALA A 6 -24.02 9.33 4.42
C ALA A 6 -25.04 8.39 5.05
N GLU A 7 -26.27 8.85 5.22
CA GLU A 7 -27.36 8.06 5.81
C GLU A 7 -28.64 8.28 5.02
N ASP A 8 -29.27 7.20 4.63
CA ASP A 8 -30.63 7.20 4.05
C ASP A 8 -31.42 6.00 4.59
N ASN A 9 -32.49 6.29 5.31
CA ASN A 9 -33.31 5.30 6.02
C ASN A 9 -32.44 4.42 6.95
N ASP A 10 -32.39 3.11 6.68
CA ASP A 10 -31.58 2.15 7.47
C ASP A 10 -30.18 1.94 6.93
N LYS A 11 -29.83 2.57 5.81
CA LYS A 11 -28.49 2.45 5.20
C LYS A 11 -27.55 3.54 5.73
N LYS A 12 -26.33 3.13 6.05
CA LYS A 12 -25.25 4.04 6.49
C LYS A 12 -23.98 3.68 5.78
N GLU A 13 -23.39 4.68 5.12
CA GLU A 13 -22.14 4.52 4.41
C GLU A 13 -21.10 5.53 4.88
N LYS A 14 -19.84 5.14 4.78
CA LYS A 14 -18.72 5.97 5.17
C LYS A 14 -17.72 6.06 4.02
N GLU A 15 -17.17 7.25 3.84
CA GLU A 15 -15.99 7.48 3.02
C GLU A 15 -15.01 8.38 3.75
N PHE A 16 -13.76 8.31 3.38
CA PHE A 16 -12.75 9.20 3.92
C PHE A 16 -11.79 9.64 2.83
N THR A 17 -11.18 10.78 3.04
CA THR A 17 -10.01 11.21 2.29
C THR A 17 -8.93 11.62 3.27
N ASP A 18 -7.70 11.30 2.96
CA ASP A 18 -6.55 11.73 3.74
C ASP A 18 -5.47 12.33 2.84
N PHE A 19 -4.62 13.10 3.49
CA PHE A 19 -3.48 13.72 2.86
C PHE A 19 -2.30 13.43 3.75
N ALA A 20 -1.32 12.77 3.19
CA ALA A 20 -0.11 12.48 3.88
C ALA A 20 1.08 12.63 2.94
N GLN A 21 2.03 13.45 3.33
CA GLN A 21 3.28 13.69 2.62
C GLN A 21 4.36 14.01 3.63
N ALA A 22 5.62 13.73 3.29
CA ALA A 22 6.78 14.16 4.06
C ALA A 22 7.07 15.65 3.81
N LYS A 23 6.08 16.52 4.13
CA LYS A 23 6.10 17.97 3.94
C LYS A 23 5.60 18.69 5.17
N GLY A 24 5.79 20.01 5.19
CA GLY A 24 5.29 20.88 6.23
C GLY A 24 3.84 21.31 6.01
N TYR A 25 3.49 22.48 6.56
CA TYR A 25 2.13 23.00 6.56
C TYR A 25 1.57 23.30 5.15
N GLU A 26 2.42 23.48 4.16
CA GLU A 26 2.06 23.68 2.75
C GLU A 26 1.21 22.55 2.15
N ILE A 27 1.17 21.38 2.79
CA ILE A 27 0.24 20.32 2.41
C ILE A 27 -1.23 20.76 2.51
N LEU A 28 -1.54 21.68 3.41
CA LEU A 28 -2.89 22.20 3.62
C LEU A 28 -3.32 23.24 2.55
N GLU A 29 -2.38 23.71 1.74
CA GLU A 29 -2.69 24.59 0.59
C GLU A 29 -3.27 23.83 -0.60
N LYS A 30 -3.26 22.49 -0.54
CA LYS A 30 -3.93 21.66 -1.53
C LYS A 30 -5.44 21.80 -1.44
N ASP A 31 -6.11 21.49 -2.54
CA ASP A 31 -7.57 21.56 -2.66
C ASP A 31 -8.26 20.51 -1.79
N LEU A 32 -8.25 20.75 -0.47
CA LEU A 32 -8.89 19.91 0.53
C LEU A 32 -10.42 19.92 0.39
N GLU A 33 -10.98 21.03 -0.09
CA GLU A 33 -12.41 21.21 -0.29
C GLU A 33 -12.91 20.25 -1.36
N THR A 34 -12.32 20.26 -2.55
CA THR A 34 -12.69 19.36 -3.64
C THR A 34 -12.60 17.89 -3.23
N GLN A 35 -11.55 17.52 -2.51
CA GLN A 35 -11.38 16.14 -2.06
C GLN A 35 -12.41 15.73 -1.01
N SER A 36 -12.77 16.64 -0.09
CA SER A 36 -13.82 16.40 0.89
C SER A 36 -15.20 16.28 0.23
N ILE A 37 -15.49 17.12 -0.77
CA ILE A 37 -16.70 17.03 -1.58
C ILE A 37 -16.77 15.71 -2.34
N ASN A 38 -15.65 15.27 -2.91
CA ASN A 38 -15.60 13.99 -3.62
C ASN A 38 -15.82 12.80 -2.67
N ALA A 39 -15.24 12.82 -1.48
CA ALA A 39 -15.52 11.81 -0.46
C ALA A 39 -17.02 11.78 -0.08
N ALA A 40 -17.66 12.95 0.03
CA ALA A 40 -19.10 13.03 0.31
C ALA A 40 -19.94 12.43 -0.84
N LYS A 41 -19.57 12.71 -2.10
CA LYS A 41 -20.26 12.12 -3.26
C LYS A 41 -20.14 10.60 -3.28
N VAL A 42 -18.94 10.07 -3.05
CA VAL A 42 -18.71 8.62 -3.00
C VAL A 42 -19.49 7.97 -1.85
N ALA A 43 -19.54 8.61 -0.67
CA ALA A 43 -20.36 8.09 0.44
C ALA A 43 -21.85 8.01 0.09
N ILE A 44 -22.37 9.00 -0.67
CA ILE A 44 -23.77 8.99 -1.14
C ILE A 44 -23.95 7.90 -2.20
N GLU A 45 -23.06 7.76 -3.17
CA GLU A 45 -23.12 6.72 -4.20
C GLU A 45 -23.12 5.31 -3.60
N LYS A 46 -22.40 5.10 -2.51
CA LYS A 46 -22.36 3.82 -1.79
C LYS A 46 -23.71 3.41 -1.19
N LEU A 47 -24.60 4.36 -0.85
CA LEU A 47 -25.92 4.03 -0.35
C LEU A 47 -26.76 3.23 -1.36
N ASP A 48 -26.50 3.46 -2.66
CA ASP A 48 -27.17 2.76 -3.76
C ASP A 48 -26.36 1.57 -4.31
N ALA A 49 -25.19 1.29 -3.72
CA ALA A 49 -24.36 0.18 -4.16
C ALA A 49 -25.05 -1.17 -3.90
N GLU A 50 -24.92 -2.06 -4.86
CA GLU A 50 -25.38 -3.44 -4.74
C GLU A 50 -24.32 -4.33 -4.09
N ASP A 51 -24.76 -5.31 -3.31
CA ASP A 51 -23.88 -6.31 -2.75
C ASP A 51 -23.22 -7.16 -3.85
N PHE A 52 -21.90 -7.15 -3.87
CA PHE A 52 -21.15 -7.94 -4.82
C PHE A 52 -20.86 -9.35 -4.27
N LYS A 53 -21.32 -10.36 -4.99
CA LYS A 53 -21.03 -11.75 -4.64
C LYS A 53 -19.58 -12.09 -4.96
N GLY A 54 -18.80 -12.40 -3.93
CA GLY A 54 -17.42 -12.85 -4.09
C GLY A 54 -17.31 -14.11 -4.94
N GLY A 55 -16.16 -14.28 -5.60
CA GLY A 55 -15.90 -15.43 -6.46
C GLY A 55 -14.51 -15.36 -7.08
N GLU A 56 -14.19 -16.34 -7.91
CA GLU A 56 -12.97 -16.32 -8.71
C GLU A 56 -13.22 -15.49 -9.99
N LEU A 57 -12.56 -14.34 -10.08
CA LEU A 57 -12.80 -13.35 -11.12
C LEU A 57 -11.49 -12.71 -11.58
N PRO A 58 -11.38 -12.27 -12.84
CA PRO A 58 -10.32 -11.36 -13.24
C PRO A 58 -10.44 -10.04 -12.47
N VAL A 59 -9.33 -9.59 -11.87
CA VAL A 59 -9.30 -8.37 -11.06
C VAL A 59 -8.32 -7.37 -11.65
N ILE A 60 -8.75 -6.12 -11.78
CA ILE A 60 -7.89 -4.98 -12.10
C ILE A 60 -7.70 -4.19 -10.80
N ILE A 61 -6.45 -4.05 -10.37
CA ILE A 61 -6.09 -3.28 -9.18
C ILE A 61 -5.60 -1.91 -9.65
N ALA A 62 -6.29 -0.85 -9.26
CA ALA A 62 -5.87 0.51 -9.54
C ALA A 62 -4.61 0.86 -8.72
N PRO A 63 -3.76 1.78 -9.22
CA PRO A 63 -2.61 2.27 -8.45
C PRO A 63 -3.05 2.99 -7.18
N GLY A 64 -2.17 3.04 -6.19
CA GLY A 64 -2.43 3.65 -4.88
C GLY A 64 -2.73 2.60 -3.82
N PHE A 65 -3.70 2.85 -2.96
CA PHE A 65 -3.98 2.00 -1.79
C PHE A 65 -4.31 0.54 -2.15
N GLY A 66 -4.84 0.27 -3.35
CA GLY A 66 -5.05 -1.09 -3.84
C GLY A 66 -3.77 -1.93 -3.88
N ALA A 67 -2.61 -1.31 -4.00
CA ALA A 67 -1.32 -1.99 -3.98
C ALA A 67 -0.97 -2.61 -2.61
N VAL A 68 -1.65 -2.23 -1.53
CA VAL A 68 -1.48 -2.81 -0.19
C VAL A 68 -1.69 -4.33 -0.21
N ILE A 69 -2.49 -4.86 -1.13
CA ILE A 69 -2.64 -6.32 -1.27
C ILE A 69 -1.29 -7.02 -1.52
N PHE A 70 -0.36 -6.38 -2.23
CA PHE A 70 0.97 -6.94 -2.47
C PHE A 70 1.86 -6.83 -1.24
N HIS A 71 1.70 -5.76 -0.44
CA HIS A 71 2.33 -5.62 0.87
C HIS A 71 1.92 -6.77 1.78
N GLU A 72 0.62 -7.05 1.92
CA GLU A 72 0.08 -8.11 2.75
C GLU A 72 0.41 -9.52 2.21
N ALA A 73 0.27 -9.72 0.91
CA ALA A 73 0.48 -11.04 0.31
C ALA A 73 1.96 -11.44 0.19
N CYS A 74 2.86 -10.49 0.02
CA CYS A 74 4.28 -10.75 -0.27
C CYS A 74 5.20 -10.00 0.69
N GLY A 75 4.98 -8.71 0.94
CA GLY A 75 5.89 -7.82 1.66
C GLY A 75 6.28 -8.37 3.02
N HIS A 76 5.32 -8.65 3.87
CA HIS A 76 5.57 -9.25 5.19
C HIS A 76 6.26 -10.63 5.12
N GLY A 77 6.02 -11.38 4.05
CA GLY A 77 6.70 -12.65 3.80
C GLY A 77 8.17 -12.50 3.41
N LEU A 78 8.60 -11.31 3.00
CA LEU A 78 9.97 -11.01 2.59
C LEU A 78 10.81 -10.34 3.69
N GLU A 79 10.25 -10.12 4.88
CA GLU A 79 10.98 -9.62 6.03
C GLU A 79 11.95 -10.67 6.60
N ALA A 80 13.17 -10.26 6.96
CA ALA A 80 14.18 -11.15 7.54
C ALA A 80 13.69 -11.88 8.78
N THR A 81 12.88 -11.22 9.61
CA THR A 81 12.22 -11.79 10.79
C THR A 81 11.30 -12.98 10.49
N ARG A 82 10.86 -13.13 9.26
CA ARG A 82 10.06 -14.27 8.78
C ARG A 82 10.89 -15.27 7.97
N VAL A 83 11.87 -14.78 7.24
CA VAL A 83 12.71 -15.59 6.36
C VAL A 83 13.79 -16.35 7.14
N ALA A 84 14.48 -15.73 8.09
CA ALA A 84 15.55 -16.33 8.85
C ALA A 84 15.08 -17.56 9.67
N PRO A 85 13.97 -17.52 10.42
CA PRO A 85 13.44 -18.68 11.12
C PRO A 85 12.73 -19.67 10.18
N LYS A 86 12.71 -19.43 8.87
CA LYS A 86 12.04 -20.29 7.85
C LYS A 86 10.52 -20.43 8.03
N ILE A 87 9.88 -19.38 8.53
CA ILE A 87 8.42 -19.31 8.66
C ILE A 87 7.78 -18.86 7.34
N SER A 88 8.50 -18.04 6.55
CA SER A 88 8.02 -17.56 5.25
C SER A 88 8.08 -18.65 4.17
N VAL A 89 7.08 -18.65 3.30
CA VAL A 89 7.08 -19.46 2.06
C VAL A 89 8.25 -19.10 1.14
N PHE A 90 8.79 -17.89 1.22
CA PHE A 90 9.89 -17.39 0.39
C PHE A 90 11.27 -17.74 0.94
N SER A 91 11.40 -18.36 2.10
CA SER A 91 12.68 -18.55 2.82
C SER A 91 13.77 -19.27 1.99
N ASN A 92 13.38 -20.08 1.02
CA ASN A 92 14.33 -20.84 0.18
C ASN A 92 14.27 -20.43 -1.30
N ASP A 93 13.70 -19.28 -1.62
CA ASP A 93 13.39 -18.92 -3.00
C ASP A 93 14.22 -17.74 -3.55
N LEU A 94 15.26 -17.32 -2.82
CA LEU A 94 16.20 -16.33 -3.32
C LEU A 94 16.81 -16.80 -4.65
N GLY A 95 16.76 -15.94 -5.66
CA GLY A 95 17.21 -16.23 -7.02
C GLY A 95 16.24 -17.08 -7.86
N LYS A 96 15.11 -17.51 -7.30
CA LYS A 96 14.12 -18.29 -8.02
C LYS A 96 12.97 -17.44 -8.54
N LYS A 97 12.24 -18.00 -9.50
CA LYS A 97 11.02 -17.40 -10.02
C LYS A 97 9.87 -17.61 -9.03
N VAL A 98 9.36 -16.52 -8.48
CA VAL A 98 8.25 -16.47 -7.51
C VAL A 98 6.98 -15.84 -8.07
N ALA A 99 7.10 -15.15 -9.20
CA ALA A 99 5.98 -14.48 -9.87
C ALA A 99 6.13 -14.55 -11.40
N THR A 100 5.16 -14.00 -12.14
CA THR A 100 5.31 -13.81 -13.59
C THR A 100 6.38 -12.76 -13.88
N SER A 101 6.99 -12.81 -15.06
CA SER A 101 8.00 -11.82 -15.48
C SER A 101 7.46 -10.38 -15.62
N LYS A 102 6.17 -10.18 -15.44
CA LYS A 102 5.55 -8.84 -15.43
C LYS A 102 5.58 -8.18 -14.05
N VAL A 103 6.01 -8.89 -13.01
CA VAL A 103 6.01 -8.42 -11.63
C VAL A 103 7.41 -7.97 -11.24
N THR A 104 7.52 -6.70 -10.89
CA THR A 104 8.67 -6.12 -10.19
C THR A 104 8.16 -5.48 -8.91
N LEU A 105 8.69 -5.90 -7.75
CA LEU A 105 8.35 -5.39 -6.43
C LEU A 105 9.54 -4.63 -5.86
N ILE A 106 9.32 -3.39 -5.51
CA ILE A 106 10.33 -2.47 -4.99
C ILE A 106 9.85 -1.90 -3.67
N ASP A 107 10.71 -1.90 -2.66
CA ASP A 107 10.58 -1.12 -1.44
C ASP A 107 11.49 0.10 -1.56
N ASP A 108 10.93 1.30 -1.50
CA ASP A 108 11.66 2.52 -1.77
C ASP A 108 11.31 3.63 -0.76
N GLY A 109 12.14 3.80 0.26
CA GLY A 109 12.02 4.87 1.24
C GLY A 109 12.61 6.22 0.78
N THR A 110 13.14 6.32 -0.44
CA THR A 110 13.85 7.50 -0.94
C THR A 110 13.02 8.42 -1.82
N ILE A 111 11.77 8.06 -2.13
CA ILE A 111 10.90 8.84 -3.03
C ILE A 111 10.56 10.18 -2.36
N PRO A 112 10.93 11.33 -2.94
CA PRO A 112 10.72 12.62 -2.29
C PRO A 112 9.25 12.91 -2.02
N ASP A 113 8.99 13.53 -0.88
CA ASP A 113 7.70 14.12 -0.52
C ASP A 113 6.53 13.13 -0.33
N VAL A 114 6.73 11.82 -0.46
CA VAL A 114 5.64 10.86 -0.25
C VAL A 114 5.55 10.42 1.21
N TRP A 115 4.39 9.92 1.59
CA TRP A 115 4.18 9.27 2.88
C TRP A 115 5.10 8.06 3.02
N GLY A 116 5.73 7.92 4.17
CA GLY A 116 6.68 6.83 4.42
C GLY A 116 8.10 7.10 3.95
N THR A 117 8.38 8.24 3.31
CA THR A 117 9.75 8.66 3.03
C THR A 117 10.43 9.08 4.32
N ASN A 118 11.58 8.49 4.60
CA ASN A 118 12.47 8.85 5.68
C ASN A 118 13.88 9.09 5.14
N LEU A 119 14.65 9.94 5.81
CA LEU A 119 16.07 10.14 5.48
C LEU A 119 16.94 9.05 6.07
N ILE A 120 16.56 8.59 7.25
CA ILE A 120 17.24 7.54 8.02
C ILE A 120 16.18 6.61 8.59
N ASP A 121 16.53 5.35 8.79
CA ASP A 121 15.72 4.36 9.50
C ASP A 121 15.88 4.47 11.03
N ASP A 122 15.22 3.60 11.77
CA ASP A 122 15.25 3.57 13.24
C ASP A 122 16.61 3.10 13.79
N GLU A 123 17.48 2.53 12.96
CA GLU A 123 18.84 2.12 13.30
C GLU A 123 19.89 3.19 12.96
N GLY A 124 19.46 4.31 12.33
CA GLY A 124 20.31 5.43 11.94
C GLY A 124 20.97 5.29 10.56
N ASN A 125 20.58 4.29 9.78
CA ASN A 125 21.07 4.08 8.43
C ASN A 125 20.29 4.91 7.41
N PRO A 126 20.93 5.41 6.33
CA PRO A 126 20.19 6.05 5.25
C PRO A 126 19.18 5.08 4.62
N THR A 127 17.96 5.57 4.37
CA THR A 127 16.96 4.78 3.67
C THR A 127 17.40 4.46 2.25
N GLN A 128 16.93 3.35 1.73
CA GLN A 128 17.39 2.76 0.48
C GLN A 128 16.20 2.45 -0.44
N LYS A 129 16.55 2.18 -1.68
CA LYS A 129 15.68 1.55 -2.66
C LYS A 129 16.07 0.09 -2.81
N ASN A 130 15.20 -0.81 -2.41
CA ASN A 130 15.43 -2.26 -2.42
C ASN A 130 14.58 -2.92 -3.51
N ILE A 131 15.21 -3.60 -4.45
CA ILE A 131 14.50 -4.42 -5.43
C ILE A 131 14.31 -5.81 -4.82
N LEU A 132 13.09 -6.13 -4.44
CA LEU A 132 12.74 -7.40 -3.81
C LEU A 132 12.47 -8.49 -4.84
N ILE A 133 11.67 -8.17 -5.86
CA ILE A 133 11.39 -9.05 -6.99
C ILE A 133 11.64 -8.24 -8.27
N GLU A 134 12.38 -8.81 -9.21
CA GLU A 134 12.62 -8.22 -10.53
C GLU A 134 12.28 -9.23 -11.60
N ASP A 135 11.39 -8.85 -12.51
CA ASP A 135 10.92 -9.72 -13.60
C ASP A 135 10.47 -11.10 -13.13
N GLY A 136 9.83 -11.13 -11.96
CA GLY A 136 9.33 -12.35 -11.32
C GLY A 136 10.37 -13.16 -10.54
N ILE A 137 11.62 -12.72 -10.49
CA ILE A 137 12.72 -13.39 -9.76
C ILE A 137 12.92 -12.70 -8.42
N LEU A 138 12.93 -13.46 -7.32
CA LEU A 138 13.25 -12.95 -5.99
C LEU A 138 14.73 -12.57 -5.90
N LYS A 139 15.00 -11.29 -5.65
CA LYS A 139 16.37 -10.71 -5.63
C LYS A 139 16.91 -10.47 -4.23
N SER A 140 16.05 -10.05 -3.32
CA SER A 140 16.45 -9.74 -1.95
C SER A 140 15.29 -9.89 -0.98
N PHE A 141 15.62 -9.80 0.29
CA PHE A 141 14.70 -9.70 1.41
C PHE A 141 14.79 -8.32 2.06
N LEU A 142 13.80 -7.97 2.85
CA LEU A 142 13.84 -6.81 3.74
C LEU A 142 14.63 -7.19 4.99
N VAL A 143 15.73 -6.53 5.22
CA VAL A 143 16.67 -6.82 6.32
C VAL A 143 16.92 -5.57 7.15
N ASP A 144 17.22 -5.76 8.41
CA ASP A 144 17.74 -4.79 9.37
C ASP A 144 19.11 -5.28 9.91
N GLU A 145 19.68 -4.60 10.90
CA GLU A 145 20.96 -4.98 11.51
C GLU A 145 20.81 -6.02 12.65
N LEU A 146 19.60 -6.42 13.01
CA LEU A 146 19.32 -7.35 14.10
C LEU A 146 19.45 -8.83 13.72
#